data_64efcbcff90562dd7116665f9ef257e4
#
_entry.id   64efcbcff90562dd7116665f9ef257e4
#
_cell.length_a   1.000
_cell.length_b   1.000
_cell.length_c   1.000
_cell.angle_alpha   90.00
_cell.angle_beta   90.00
_cell.angle_gamma   90.00
#
_symmetry.space_group_name_H-M   'P 1'
#
loop_
_entity.id
_entity.type
_entity.pdbx_description
1 polymer ?
#
loop_
_entity_poly.entity_id
_entity_poly.type
_entity_poly.pdbx_seq_one_letter_code
_entity_poly.pdbx_strand_id
1 'polypeptide(L)'
;MEIRLYHPDDDPALMALERLSPRGLPEPFVHYRRRFIDRAALFADHVLLVAENDGEVIGCVAAGLKRTHIGGEPVSVGYVFDVRTHPAQRRQGVGTALVATMDDYLRELGLDGVYGHIVASNLPSLRLFAKLGYERLRQLILLTYQPLPAVTLPDWMPRHVPDPGAGQREIQAVHAHRDLYVPDVAESLSAYGFERWSIDLGDGRCAGVSVFDQSYVFQQWPADLPFPSPEEMRARRRASLRLFDEVGTHRPELLQAIFDVLRDEAVAARVSKLSLLLDRTDRVPAFFFSEATAQMDYWMVFKSLRRDWRPAWQDGPIYIDTREL
;
A
#
# COMPACT_ATOMS: atom_id res chain seq x y z
N MET A 1 -25.43 -8.16 -16.17
CA MET A 1 -24.32 -7.54 -15.41
C MET A 1 -23.75 -6.41 -16.24
N GLU A 2 -23.71 -5.24 -15.71
CA GLU A 2 -23.10 -4.03 -16.27
C GLU A 2 -21.86 -3.64 -15.44
N ILE A 3 -20.82 -3.08 -16.10
CA ILE A 3 -19.65 -2.51 -15.42
C ILE A 3 -19.58 -1.05 -15.79
N ARG A 4 -19.56 -0.19 -14.79
CA ARG A 4 -19.59 1.27 -14.92
C ARG A 4 -18.62 1.95 -13.96
N LEU A 5 -18.39 3.22 -14.18
CA LEU A 5 -17.66 4.06 -13.23
C LEU A 5 -18.43 4.18 -11.90
N TYR A 6 -17.68 4.27 -10.82
CA TYR A 6 -18.19 4.55 -9.49
C TYR A 6 -18.93 5.88 -9.43
N HIS A 7 -20.00 5.90 -8.64
CA HIS A 7 -20.71 7.10 -8.22
C HIS A 7 -20.72 7.18 -6.67
N PRO A 8 -20.70 8.37 -6.05
CA PRO A 8 -20.71 8.47 -4.59
C PRO A 8 -21.87 7.74 -3.88
N ASP A 9 -22.99 7.57 -4.56
CA ASP A 9 -24.14 6.80 -4.04
C ASP A 9 -23.86 5.28 -3.95
N ASP A 10 -22.77 4.79 -4.53
CA ASP A 10 -22.37 3.39 -4.42
C ASP A 10 -21.69 3.07 -3.07
N ASP A 11 -21.24 4.08 -2.33
CA ASP A 11 -20.49 3.88 -1.08
C ASP A 11 -21.20 2.94 -0.08
N PRO A 12 -22.51 3.09 0.22
CA PRO A 12 -23.18 2.17 1.14
C PRO A 12 -23.13 0.71 0.68
N ALA A 13 -23.35 0.45 -0.62
CA ALA A 13 -23.33 -0.90 -1.18
C ALA A 13 -21.89 -1.48 -1.20
N LEU A 14 -20.89 -0.67 -1.53
CA LEU A 14 -19.48 -1.07 -1.50
C LEU A 14 -18.99 -1.32 -0.07
N MET A 15 -19.42 -0.56 0.90
CA MET A 15 -19.15 -0.81 2.32
C MET A 15 -19.81 -2.10 2.82
N ALA A 16 -21.03 -2.40 2.36
CA ALA A 16 -21.67 -3.69 2.63
C ALA A 16 -20.89 -4.85 2.00
N LEU A 17 -20.41 -4.69 0.76
CA LEU A 17 -19.57 -5.66 0.07
C LEU A 17 -18.23 -5.91 0.80
N GLU A 18 -17.60 -4.86 1.37
CA GLU A 18 -16.40 -4.98 2.21
C GLU A 18 -16.64 -5.93 3.39
N ARG A 19 -17.78 -5.76 4.11
CA ARG A 19 -18.15 -6.60 5.26
C ARG A 19 -18.33 -8.08 4.90
N LEU A 20 -18.79 -8.37 3.68
CA LEU A 20 -18.99 -9.75 3.20
C LEU A 20 -17.67 -10.44 2.79
N SER A 21 -16.54 -9.73 2.87
CA SER A 21 -15.24 -10.23 2.43
C SER A 21 -14.16 -10.03 3.50
N PRO A 22 -14.32 -10.64 4.70
CA PRO A 22 -13.35 -10.50 5.78
C PRO A 22 -11.98 -11.06 5.36
N ARG A 23 -10.93 -10.53 5.98
CA ARG A 23 -9.53 -10.89 5.77
C ARG A 23 -8.91 -11.35 7.09
N GLY A 24 -7.75 -11.98 7.00
CA GLY A 24 -7.00 -12.45 8.16
C GLY A 24 -7.50 -13.76 8.74
N LEU A 25 -6.57 -14.54 9.24
CA LEU A 25 -6.81 -15.78 10.02
C LEU A 25 -5.72 -15.84 11.10
N PRO A 26 -6.01 -16.27 12.33
CA PRO A 26 -7.30 -16.81 12.80
C PRO A 26 -8.35 -15.74 13.16
N GLU A 27 -7.99 -14.48 13.25
CA GLU A 27 -8.86 -13.37 13.65
C GLU A 27 -9.30 -12.57 12.42
N PRO A 28 -10.46 -12.87 11.83
CA PRO A 28 -10.92 -12.20 10.64
C PRO A 28 -11.28 -10.75 10.93
N PHE A 29 -10.87 -9.86 10.05
CA PHE A 29 -11.16 -8.43 10.11
C PHE A 29 -11.68 -7.90 8.77
N VAL A 30 -12.34 -6.75 8.81
CA VAL A 30 -12.76 -5.96 7.66
C VAL A 30 -12.13 -4.57 7.74
N HIS A 31 -12.03 -3.90 6.61
CA HIS A 31 -11.62 -2.51 6.60
C HIS A 31 -12.85 -1.62 6.80
N TYR A 32 -12.88 -0.86 7.89
CA TYR A 32 -13.81 0.24 8.03
C TYR A 32 -13.24 1.47 7.34
N ARG A 33 -14.00 2.07 6.45
CA ARG A 33 -13.66 3.31 5.71
C ARG A 33 -14.77 4.33 5.92
N ARG A 34 -14.44 5.61 5.83
CA ARG A 34 -15.47 6.66 5.83
C ARG A 34 -16.21 6.67 4.48
N ARG A 35 -15.45 6.57 3.38
CA ARG A 35 -15.95 6.37 2.02
C ARG A 35 -15.12 5.29 1.36
N PHE A 36 -15.75 4.51 0.50
CA PHE A 36 -15.01 3.42 -0.16
C PHE A 36 -13.91 3.96 -1.07
N ILE A 37 -14.16 5.10 -1.73
CA ILE A 37 -13.23 5.75 -2.65
C ILE A 37 -11.96 6.29 -1.96
N ASP A 38 -11.95 6.52 -0.63
CA ASP A 38 -10.87 7.22 0.07
C ASP A 38 -9.47 6.58 -0.18
N ARG A 39 -9.40 5.26 -0.38
CA ARG A 39 -8.14 4.60 -0.74
C ARG A 39 -7.69 4.93 -2.16
N ALA A 40 -8.59 4.94 -3.13
CA ALA A 40 -8.26 5.30 -4.50
C ALA A 40 -7.85 6.78 -4.60
N ALA A 41 -8.51 7.64 -3.82
CA ALA A 41 -8.22 9.08 -3.75
C ALA A 41 -6.83 9.43 -3.19
N LEU A 42 -6.07 8.47 -2.67
CA LEU A 42 -4.64 8.65 -2.37
C LEU A 42 -3.81 8.89 -3.66
N PHE A 43 -4.28 8.41 -4.79
CA PHE A 43 -3.69 8.67 -6.10
C PHE A 43 -4.38 9.88 -6.73
N ALA A 44 -3.61 10.87 -7.20
CA ALA A 44 -4.18 12.05 -7.84
C ALA A 44 -5.07 11.67 -9.02
N ASP A 45 -4.59 10.72 -9.83
CA ASP A 45 -5.36 10.11 -10.91
C ASP A 45 -5.73 8.67 -10.49
N HIS A 46 -7.03 8.36 -10.48
CA HIS A 46 -7.53 7.05 -10.08
C HIS A 46 -8.84 6.70 -10.78
N VAL A 47 -9.14 5.42 -10.80
CA VAL A 47 -10.37 4.86 -11.34
C VAL A 47 -10.96 3.86 -10.37
N LEU A 48 -12.27 3.86 -10.20
CA LEU A 48 -13.02 2.83 -9.51
C LEU A 48 -14.17 2.38 -10.41
N LEU A 49 -14.17 1.09 -10.77
CA LEU A 49 -15.26 0.46 -11.51
C LEU A 49 -16.12 -0.37 -10.58
N VAL A 50 -17.42 -0.36 -10.86
CA VAL A 50 -18.45 -1.09 -10.11
C VAL A 50 -19.17 -2.04 -11.08
N ALA A 51 -19.32 -3.30 -10.68
CA ALA A 51 -20.19 -4.25 -11.36
C ALA A 51 -21.56 -4.26 -10.69
N GLU A 52 -22.59 -4.09 -11.49
CA GLU A 52 -23.98 -4.05 -11.08
C GLU A 52 -24.78 -5.14 -11.81
N ASN A 53 -25.72 -5.75 -11.10
CA ASN A 53 -26.68 -6.68 -11.68
C ASN A 53 -28.06 -6.43 -11.06
N ASP A 54 -29.07 -6.16 -11.90
CA ASP A 54 -30.45 -5.89 -11.49
C ASP A 54 -30.56 -4.76 -10.41
N GLY A 55 -29.72 -3.73 -10.52
CA GLY A 55 -29.67 -2.61 -9.58
C GLY A 55 -28.86 -2.86 -8.30
N GLU A 56 -28.24 -4.03 -8.15
CA GLU A 56 -27.41 -4.37 -6.99
C GLU A 56 -25.93 -4.34 -7.34
N VAL A 57 -25.10 -3.71 -6.50
CA VAL A 57 -23.64 -3.74 -6.60
C VAL A 57 -23.13 -5.12 -6.19
N ILE A 58 -22.52 -5.82 -7.14
CA ILE A 58 -22.02 -7.20 -6.96
C ILE A 58 -20.50 -7.31 -6.97
N GLY A 59 -19.77 -6.23 -7.27
CA GLY A 59 -18.32 -6.22 -7.26
C GLY A 59 -17.74 -4.86 -7.58
N CYS A 60 -16.42 -4.74 -7.36
CA CYS A 60 -15.66 -3.54 -7.73
C CYS A 60 -14.19 -3.86 -7.99
N VAL A 61 -13.50 -2.91 -8.62
CA VAL A 61 -12.05 -2.88 -8.80
C VAL A 61 -11.59 -1.42 -8.86
N ALA A 62 -10.48 -1.11 -8.18
CA ALA A 62 -9.86 0.20 -8.22
C ALA A 62 -8.49 0.15 -8.90
N ALA A 63 -8.07 1.27 -9.47
CA ALA A 63 -6.72 1.50 -9.96
C ALA A 63 -6.25 2.90 -9.60
N GLY A 64 -5.01 3.02 -9.11
CA GLY A 64 -4.27 4.27 -8.98
C GLY A 64 -3.28 4.41 -10.14
N LEU A 65 -3.23 5.58 -10.77
CA LEU A 65 -2.38 5.84 -11.91
C LEU A 65 -1.08 6.51 -11.46
N LYS A 66 0.05 6.07 -12.01
CA LYS A 66 1.39 6.55 -11.65
C LYS A 66 2.21 6.83 -12.90
N ARG A 67 2.95 7.94 -12.86
CA ARG A 67 4.05 8.22 -13.79
C ARG A 67 5.35 7.86 -13.09
N THR A 68 6.15 7.01 -13.71
CA THR A 68 7.35 6.45 -13.12
C THR A 68 8.35 6.04 -14.21
N HIS A 69 9.31 5.17 -13.89
CA HIS A 69 10.19 4.56 -14.88
C HIS A 69 10.35 3.05 -14.60
N ILE A 70 10.64 2.29 -15.64
CA ILE A 70 11.01 0.88 -15.60
C ILE A 70 12.21 0.69 -16.52
N GLY A 71 13.32 0.15 -16.00
CA GLY A 71 14.56 0.00 -16.75
C GLY A 71 15.12 1.33 -17.26
N GLY A 72 14.83 2.43 -16.57
CA GLY A 72 15.19 3.79 -16.99
C GLY A 72 14.26 4.41 -18.05
N GLU A 73 13.31 3.66 -18.62
CA GLU A 73 12.29 4.18 -19.56
C GLU A 73 11.15 4.83 -18.77
N PRO A 74 10.79 6.11 -19.06
CA PRO A 74 9.60 6.73 -18.48
C PRO A 74 8.33 5.99 -18.92
N VAL A 75 7.47 5.63 -17.96
CA VAL A 75 6.24 4.89 -18.20
C VAL A 75 5.08 5.41 -17.36
N SER A 76 3.87 5.19 -17.86
CA SER A 76 2.62 5.38 -17.12
C SER A 76 2.04 4.01 -16.78
N VAL A 77 1.80 3.73 -15.49
CA VAL A 77 1.31 2.43 -15.03
C VAL A 77 0.11 2.57 -14.10
N GLY A 78 -0.75 1.55 -14.11
CA GLY A 78 -1.86 1.42 -13.17
C GLY A 78 -1.51 0.46 -12.04
N TYR A 79 -1.76 0.84 -10.80
CA TYR A 79 -1.76 -0.06 -9.65
C TYR A 79 -3.18 -0.51 -9.37
N VAL A 80 -3.49 -1.80 -9.58
CA VAL A 80 -4.83 -2.39 -9.39
C VAL A 80 -4.97 -2.98 -8.00
N PHE A 81 -6.04 -2.60 -7.31
CA PHE A 81 -6.36 -3.04 -5.95
C PHE A 81 -7.88 -3.10 -5.72
N ASP A 82 -8.28 -3.49 -4.52
CA ASP A 82 -9.69 -3.61 -4.09
C ASP A 82 -10.59 -4.40 -5.06
N VAL A 83 -10.03 -5.46 -5.70
CA VAL A 83 -10.84 -6.39 -6.48
C VAL A 83 -11.75 -7.17 -5.54
N ARG A 84 -13.05 -6.94 -5.63
CA ARG A 84 -14.06 -7.57 -4.78
C ARG A 84 -15.21 -8.12 -5.60
N THR A 85 -15.73 -9.25 -5.15
CA THR A 85 -16.93 -9.87 -5.71
C THR A 85 -17.80 -10.36 -4.57
N HIS A 86 -19.08 -10.05 -4.63
CA HIS A 86 -20.08 -10.53 -3.68
C HIS A 86 -20.01 -12.05 -3.54
N PRO A 87 -19.99 -12.63 -2.32
CA PRO A 87 -19.80 -14.05 -2.10
C PRO A 87 -20.75 -14.95 -2.94
N ALA A 88 -22.02 -14.58 -3.05
CA ALA A 88 -23.00 -15.31 -3.86
C ALA A 88 -22.74 -15.26 -5.37
N GLN A 89 -21.96 -14.27 -5.84
CA GLN A 89 -21.62 -14.08 -7.26
C GLN A 89 -20.21 -14.55 -7.61
N ARG A 90 -19.49 -15.16 -6.66
CA ARG A 90 -18.15 -15.72 -6.91
C ARG A 90 -18.23 -16.88 -7.90
N ARG A 91 -17.14 -17.08 -8.64
CA ARG A 91 -16.99 -18.12 -9.68
C ARG A 91 -17.93 -17.96 -10.89
N GLN A 92 -18.66 -16.85 -10.99
CA GLN A 92 -19.51 -16.50 -12.13
C GLN A 92 -18.83 -15.52 -13.12
N GLY A 93 -17.52 -15.30 -12.99
CA GLY A 93 -16.75 -14.46 -13.90
C GLY A 93 -16.71 -12.97 -13.56
N VAL A 94 -17.45 -12.50 -12.55
CA VAL A 94 -17.54 -11.07 -12.17
C VAL A 94 -16.16 -10.44 -11.96
N GLY A 95 -15.31 -11.05 -11.12
CA GLY A 95 -13.95 -10.51 -10.88
C GLY A 95 -13.08 -10.49 -12.14
N THR A 96 -13.22 -11.49 -13.01
CA THR A 96 -12.50 -11.55 -14.30
C THR A 96 -12.96 -10.43 -15.22
N ALA A 97 -14.26 -10.19 -15.33
CA ALA A 97 -14.82 -9.11 -16.14
C ALA A 97 -14.40 -7.74 -15.62
N LEU A 98 -14.45 -7.52 -14.29
CA LEU A 98 -14.01 -6.26 -13.67
C LEU A 98 -12.55 -5.94 -14.00
N VAL A 99 -11.63 -6.89 -13.80
CA VAL A 99 -10.19 -6.66 -14.08
C VAL A 99 -9.95 -6.50 -15.58
N ALA A 100 -10.62 -7.28 -16.44
CA ALA A 100 -10.50 -7.13 -17.89
C ALA A 100 -10.99 -5.75 -18.36
N THR A 101 -12.14 -5.28 -17.87
CA THR A 101 -12.65 -3.94 -18.18
C THR A 101 -11.71 -2.84 -17.67
N MET A 102 -11.10 -3.02 -16.48
CA MET A 102 -10.10 -2.09 -15.97
C MET A 102 -8.87 -2.05 -16.90
N ASP A 103 -8.36 -3.21 -17.34
CA ASP A 103 -7.23 -3.27 -18.28
C ASP A 103 -7.53 -2.53 -19.59
N ASP A 104 -8.75 -2.71 -20.13
CA ASP A 104 -9.16 -2.02 -21.37
C ASP A 104 -9.27 -0.52 -21.13
N TYR A 105 -9.87 -0.10 -20.03
CA TYR A 105 -9.98 1.31 -19.65
C TYR A 105 -8.59 1.98 -19.50
N LEU A 106 -7.66 1.32 -18.79
CA LEU A 106 -6.30 1.83 -18.61
C LEU A 106 -5.52 1.88 -19.92
N ARG A 107 -5.77 0.93 -20.84
CA ARG A 107 -5.19 0.92 -22.18
C ARG A 107 -5.73 2.09 -23.03
N GLU A 108 -7.01 2.39 -22.96
CA GLU A 108 -7.63 3.54 -23.64
C GLU A 108 -7.07 4.86 -23.11
N LEU A 109 -6.74 4.94 -21.84
CA LEU A 109 -6.03 6.09 -21.24
C LEU A 109 -4.55 6.18 -21.67
N GLY A 110 -4.04 5.18 -22.41
CA GLY A 110 -2.65 5.18 -22.90
C GLY A 110 -1.61 4.72 -21.91
N LEU A 111 -1.99 3.95 -20.87
CA LEU A 111 -1.02 3.40 -19.93
C LEU A 111 -0.19 2.28 -20.56
N ASP A 112 1.10 2.22 -20.21
CA ASP A 112 2.05 1.24 -20.73
C ASP A 112 1.90 -0.12 -20.04
N GLY A 113 1.54 -0.15 -18.77
CA GLY A 113 1.42 -1.38 -18.00
C GLY A 113 0.50 -1.26 -16.79
N VAL A 114 0.22 -2.41 -16.19
CA VAL A 114 -0.62 -2.53 -15.00
C VAL A 114 -0.05 -3.58 -14.06
N TYR A 115 -0.11 -3.34 -12.76
CA TYR A 115 0.38 -4.26 -11.76
C TYR A 115 -0.51 -4.26 -10.51
N GLY A 116 -0.31 -5.25 -9.64
CA GLY A 116 -0.99 -5.33 -8.36
C GLY A 116 -0.22 -6.21 -7.38
N HIS A 117 -0.50 -6.05 -6.10
CA HIS A 117 0.08 -6.86 -5.03
C HIS A 117 -0.96 -7.86 -4.53
N ILE A 118 -0.65 -9.16 -4.61
CA ILE A 118 -1.55 -10.24 -4.24
C ILE A 118 -0.90 -11.09 -3.16
N VAL A 119 -1.59 -11.27 -2.03
CA VAL A 119 -1.14 -12.18 -0.96
C VAL A 119 -0.84 -13.55 -1.56
N ALA A 120 0.33 -14.12 -1.26
CA ALA A 120 0.80 -15.35 -1.88
C ALA A 120 -0.12 -16.57 -1.65
N SER A 121 -0.85 -16.58 -0.53
CA SER A 121 -1.86 -17.60 -0.22
C SER A 121 -3.21 -17.38 -0.92
N ASN A 122 -3.45 -16.21 -1.54
CA ASN A 122 -4.70 -15.93 -2.25
C ASN A 122 -4.70 -16.54 -3.66
N LEU A 123 -4.73 -17.87 -3.72
CA LEU A 123 -4.70 -18.61 -4.98
C LEU A 123 -5.83 -18.25 -5.94
N PRO A 124 -7.08 -17.99 -5.49
CA PRO A 124 -8.14 -17.55 -6.42
C PRO A 124 -7.79 -16.27 -7.18
N SER A 125 -7.28 -15.23 -6.49
CA SER A 125 -6.85 -13.99 -7.15
C SER A 125 -5.66 -14.23 -8.07
N LEU A 126 -4.64 -14.98 -7.63
CA LEU A 126 -3.49 -15.30 -8.48
C LEU A 126 -3.89 -16.01 -9.79
N ARG A 127 -4.86 -16.94 -9.73
CA ARG A 127 -5.39 -17.62 -10.92
C ARG A 127 -6.18 -16.68 -11.83
N LEU A 128 -6.97 -15.77 -11.23
CA LEU A 128 -7.72 -14.76 -11.98
C LEU A 128 -6.77 -13.87 -12.80
N PHE A 129 -5.77 -13.29 -12.14
CA PHE A 129 -4.81 -12.41 -12.79
C PHE A 129 -3.97 -13.16 -13.84
N ALA A 130 -3.51 -14.39 -13.55
CA ALA A 130 -2.79 -15.22 -14.52
C ALA A 130 -3.63 -15.52 -15.78
N LYS A 131 -4.96 -15.80 -15.62
CA LYS A 131 -5.89 -16.00 -16.74
C LYS A 131 -5.99 -14.77 -17.64
N LEU A 132 -5.81 -13.57 -17.08
CA LEU A 132 -5.84 -12.30 -17.81
C LEU A 132 -4.47 -11.88 -18.37
N GLY A 133 -3.44 -12.75 -18.26
CA GLY A 133 -2.12 -12.51 -18.83
C GLY A 133 -1.18 -11.73 -17.91
N TYR A 134 -1.49 -11.64 -16.61
CA TYR A 134 -0.53 -11.10 -15.64
C TYR A 134 0.51 -12.16 -15.29
N GLU A 135 1.76 -11.75 -15.25
CA GLU A 135 2.89 -12.57 -14.84
C GLU A 135 3.32 -12.22 -13.42
N ARG A 136 3.77 -13.23 -12.66
CA ARG A 136 4.38 -13.00 -11.34
C ARG A 136 5.79 -12.47 -11.56
N LEU A 137 6.05 -11.26 -11.09
CA LEU A 137 7.30 -10.57 -11.36
C LEU A 137 8.25 -10.54 -10.15
N ARG A 138 7.73 -10.17 -8.97
CA ARG A 138 8.53 -10.01 -7.75
C ARG A 138 7.83 -10.66 -6.55
N GLN A 139 8.63 -11.16 -5.63
CA GLN A 139 8.14 -11.52 -4.29
C GLN A 139 8.36 -10.36 -3.34
N LEU A 140 7.28 -9.99 -2.65
CA LEU A 140 7.32 -8.96 -1.62
C LEU A 140 7.00 -9.59 -0.27
N ILE A 141 7.44 -8.96 0.81
CA ILE A 141 7.12 -9.38 2.17
C ILE A 141 6.66 -8.19 3.00
N LEU A 142 5.50 -8.31 3.60
CA LEU A 142 5.01 -7.38 4.61
C LEU A 142 5.47 -7.86 5.97
N LEU A 143 6.25 -7.04 6.63
CA LEU A 143 6.72 -7.23 8.00
C LEU A 143 5.87 -6.36 8.93
N THR A 144 5.41 -6.92 10.05
CA THR A 144 4.60 -6.21 11.04
C THR A 144 5.32 -6.24 12.38
N TYR A 145 5.33 -5.11 13.08
CA TYR A 145 6.03 -4.93 14.35
C TYR A 145 5.10 -4.34 15.39
N GLN A 146 5.34 -4.66 16.64
CA GLN A 146 4.71 -3.96 17.74
C GLN A 146 5.51 -2.71 18.11
N PRO A 147 4.84 -1.59 18.43
CA PRO A 147 5.48 -0.47 19.11
C PRO A 147 6.11 -0.94 20.42
N LEU A 148 7.37 -0.58 20.66
CA LEU A 148 8.07 -0.89 21.90
C LEU A 148 8.83 0.37 22.31
N PRO A 149 8.83 0.71 23.64
CA PRO A 149 9.68 1.77 24.14
C PRO A 149 11.14 1.44 23.84
N ALA A 150 11.90 2.41 23.37
CA ALA A 150 13.34 2.25 23.23
C ALA A 150 13.99 2.05 24.61
N VAL A 151 14.74 0.97 24.76
CA VAL A 151 15.46 0.67 26.02
C VAL A 151 16.62 1.63 26.22
N THR A 152 17.28 2.02 25.15
CA THR A 152 18.36 3.00 25.11
C THR A 152 18.45 3.61 23.70
N LEU A 153 17.99 4.84 23.56
CA LEU A 153 18.39 5.63 22.40
C LEU A 153 19.77 6.23 22.70
N PRO A 154 20.69 6.24 21.72
CA PRO A 154 21.94 6.97 21.88
C PRO A 154 21.66 8.43 22.22
N ASP A 155 22.35 8.99 23.23
CA ASP A 155 22.18 10.40 23.65
C ASP A 155 22.37 11.41 22.50
N TRP A 156 23.11 11.02 21.46
CA TRP A 156 23.39 11.82 20.28
C TRP A 156 22.34 11.68 19.18
N MET A 157 21.42 10.72 19.30
CA MET A 157 20.37 10.55 18.28
C MET A 157 19.23 11.51 18.59
N PRO A 158 19.14 12.63 17.89
CA PRO A 158 18.09 13.60 18.14
C PRO A 158 16.74 13.01 17.79
N ARG A 159 15.75 13.46 18.51
CA ARG A 159 14.36 13.21 18.18
C ARG A 159 14.10 13.65 16.76
N HIS A 160 13.21 12.95 16.05
CA HIS A 160 12.86 13.33 14.70
C HIS A 160 12.41 14.80 14.67
N VAL A 161 12.89 15.52 13.67
CA VAL A 161 12.41 16.85 13.37
C VAL A 161 11.61 16.71 12.08
N PRO A 162 10.34 17.12 12.05
CA PRO A 162 9.59 17.21 10.81
C PRO A 162 10.28 18.22 9.86
N ASP A 163 11.13 17.72 8.99
CA ASP A 163 11.74 18.47 7.89
C ASP A 163 11.55 17.68 6.61
N PRO A 164 10.45 17.91 5.90
CA PRO A 164 10.15 17.20 4.67
C PRO A 164 11.29 17.30 3.63
N GLY A 165 11.99 18.41 3.58
CA GLY A 165 12.98 18.66 2.54
C GLY A 165 14.27 17.86 2.69
N ALA A 166 14.83 17.75 3.90
CA ALA A 166 16.07 17.02 4.12
C ALA A 166 15.85 15.50 4.01
N GLY A 167 14.82 14.96 4.69
CA GLY A 167 14.46 13.54 4.59
C GLY A 167 14.13 13.11 3.17
N GLN A 168 13.48 13.96 2.39
CA GLN A 168 13.17 13.67 0.99
C GLN A 168 14.43 13.48 0.13
N ARG A 169 15.46 14.31 0.32
CA ARG A 169 16.73 14.16 -0.43
C ARG A 169 17.40 12.81 -0.15
N GLU A 170 17.40 12.36 1.09
CA GLU A 170 17.99 11.06 1.44
C GLU A 170 17.19 9.88 0.88
N ILE A 171 15.86 9.91 0.97
CA ILE A 171 14.99 8.89 0.37
C ILE A 171 15.20 8.87 -1.15
N GLN A 172 15.22 10.02 -1.79
CA GLN A 172 15.49 10.12 -3.22
C GLN A 172 16.86 9.57 -3.60
N ALA A 173 17.92 9.90 -2.85
CA ALA A 173 19.27 9.40 -3.12
C ALA A 173 19.36 7.87 -3.06
N VAL A 174 18.59 7.24 -2.15
CA VAL A 174 18.60 5.78 -1.98
C VAL A 174 17.66 5.08 -2.97
N HIS A 175 16.51 5.67 -3.32
CA HIS A 175 15.44 4.97 -4.03
C HIS A 175 15.20 5.43 -5.47
N ALA A 176 15.66 6.62 -5.89
CA ALA A 176 15.33 7.18 -7.20
C ALA A 176 15.78 6.36 -8.42
N HIS A 177 16.73 5.45 -8.23
CA HIS A 177 17.18 4.55 -9.29
C HIS A 177 16.32 3.28 -9.42
N ARG A 178 15.45 2.99 -8.46
CA ARG A 178 14.62 1.77 -8.43
C ARG A 178 13.45 1.90 -9.39
N ASP A 179 13.13 0.82 -10.09
CA ASP A 179 11.92 0.75 -10.90
C ASP A 179 10.66 1.07 -10.06
N LEU A 180 9.70 1.73 -10.65
CA LEU A 180 8.46 2.21 -10.05
C LEU A 180 8.60 3.39 -9.06
N TYR A 181 9.77 4.01 -8.94
CA TYR A 181 9.95 5.19 -8.10
C TYR A 181 9.07 6.36 -8.55
N VAL A 182 8.43 7.01 -7.57
CA VAL A 182 7.62 8.23 -7.76
C VAL A 182 8.17 9.34 -6.87
N PRO A 183 8.67 10.46 -7.43
CA PRO A 183 9.40 11.44 -6.65
C PRO A 183 8.57 12.24 -5.65
N ASP A 184 7.33 12.58 -5.92
CA ASP A 184 6.58 13.57 -5.12
C ASP A 184 5.22 13.02 -4.60
N VAL A 185 5.30 12.07 -3.66
CA VAL A 185 4.11 11.53 -3.02
C VAL A 185 3.67 12.40 -1.82
N ALA A 186 4.62 13.09 -1.17
CA ALA A 186 4.42 13.73 0.13
C ALA A 186 3.36 14.83 0.15
N GLU A 187 3.35 15.75 -0.83
CA GLU A 187 2.42 16.89 -0.83
C GLU A 187 0.96 16.45 -0.99
N SER A 188 0.70 15.48 -1.85
CA SER A 188 -0.66 14.99 -2.10
C SER A 188 -1.23 14.18 -0.94
N LEU A 189 -0.39 13.65 -0.04
CA LEU A 189 -0.78 12.74 1.03
C LEU A 189 -0.80 13.36 2.43
N SER A 190 -0.32 14.59 2.62
CA SER A 190 -0.27 15.23 3.94
C SER A 190 -1.64 15.28 4.63
N ALA A 191 -2.71 15.49 3.88
CA ALA A 191 -4.08 15.47 4.40
C ALA A 191 -4.56 14.08 4.87
N TYR A 192 -3.84 13.02 4.52
CA TYR A 192 -4.14 11.63 4.83
C TYR A 192 -3.20 11.01 5.87
N GLY A 193 -2.51 11.84 6.66
CA GLY A 193 -1.63 11.36 7.74
C GLY A 193 -0.28 10.84 7.26
N PHE A 194 0.16 11.26 6.07
CA PHE A 194 1.50 10.98 5.59
C PHE A 194 2.47 12.06 6.09
N GLU A 195 3.61 11.63 6.64
CA GLU A 195 4.69 12.48 7.11
C GLU A 195 6.03 12.00 6.57
N ARG A 196 6.95 12.92 6.29
CA ARG A 196 8.36 12.66 6.08
C ARG A 196 9.17 13.25 7.22
N TRP A 197 10.02 12.42 7.80
CA TRP A 197 10.89 12.81 8.89
C TRP A 197 12.33 12.85 8.43
N SER A 198 13.09 13.76 9.00
CA SER A 198 14.55 13.74 8.99
C SER A 198 15.03 13.30 10.36
N ILE A 199 15.94 12.32 10.39
CA ILE A 199 16.64 11.90 11.60
C ILE A 199 18.08 12.34 11.43
N ASP A 200 18.54 13.28 12.27
CA ASP A 200 19.93 13.71 12.29
C ASP A 200 20.82 12.58 12.79
N LEU A 201 21.90 12.28 12.11
CA LEU A 201 22.84 11.22 12.42
C LEU A 201 24.08 11.76 13.18
N GLY A 202 24.06 13.02 13.61
CA GLY A 202 25.10 13.63 14.47
C GLY A 202 26.36 14.10 13.75
N ASP A 203 26.47 13.94 12.45
CA ASP A 203 27.64 14.29 11.64
C ASP A 203 27.29 15.23 10.45
N GLY A 204 26.16 15.93 10.55
CA GLY A 204 25.64 16.78 9.50
C GLY A 204 24.92 16.03 8.37
N ARG A 205 24.74 14.71 8.51
CA ARG A 205 23.94 13.86 7.64
C ARG A 205 22.64 13.51 8.31
N CYS A 206 21.64 13.14 7.51
CA CYS A 206 20.36 12.67 8.01
C CYS A 206 19.93 11.36 7.35
N ALA A 207 19.00 10.67 8.00
CA ALA A 207 18.18 9.65 7.38
C ALA A 207 16.80 10.23 7.08
N GLY A 208 16.22 9.89 5.94
CA GLY A 208 14.83 10.17 5.63
C GLY A 208 13.96 8.98 6.01
N VAL A 209 12.78 9.23 6.56
CA VAL A 209 11.78 8.20 6.85
C VAL A 209 10.41 8.69 6.43
N SER A 210 9.69 7.87 5.66
CA SER A 210 8.28 8.10 5.33
C SER A 210 7.40 7.31 6.30
N VAL A 211 6.41 7.96 6.85
CA VAL A 211 5.44 7.38 7.79
C VAL A 211 4.04 7.72 7.33
N PHE A 212 3.19 6.71 7.24
CA PHE A 212 1.80 6.85 6.82
C PHE A 212 0.85 6.29 7.87
N ASP A 213 -0.03 7.13 8.42
CA ASP A 213 -1.10 6.70 9.28
C ASP A 213 -2.31 6.26 8.46
N GLN A 214 -2.41 4.97 8.19
CA GLN A 214 -3.53 4.41 7.41
C GLN A 214 -4.90 4.67 8.00
N SER A 215 -5.03 4.99 9.29
CA SER A 215 -6.34 5.23 9.90
C SER A 215 -7.08 6.44 9.33
N TYR A 216 -6.38 7.31 8.60
CA TYR A 216 -7.01 8.37 7.83
C TYR A 216 -7.84 7.85 6.65
N VAL A 217 -7.55 6.65 6.17
CA VAL A 217 -8.19 6.02 5.01
C VAL A 217 -9.07 4.86 5.43
N PHE A 218 -8.53 3.93 6.21
CA PHE A 218 -9.26 2.79 6.74
C PHE A 218 -8.71 2.33 8.08
N GLN A 219 -9.54 1.63 8.85
CA GLN A 219 -9.12 0.95 10.08
C GLN A 219 -9.53 -0.52 10.04
N GLN A 220 -8.72 -1.37 10.64
CA GLN A 220 -9.08 -2.78 10.80
C GLN A 220 -10.12 -2.92 11.90
N TRP A 221 -11.21 -3.64 11.61
CA TRP A 221 -12.30 -3.89 12.53
C TRP A 221 -12.62 -5.39 12.57
N PRO A 222 -12.83 -5.98 13.76
CA PRO A 222 -13.20 -7.40 13.84
C PRO A 222 -14.45 -7.69 13.00
N ALA A 223 -14.40 -8.78 12.22
CA ALA A 223 -15.45 -9.08 11.25
C ALA A 223 -16.77 -9.54 11.91
N ASP A 224 -16.69 -10.04 13.14
CA ASP A 224 -17.82 -10.52 13.96
C ASP A 224 -18.52 -9.40 14.74
N LEU A 225 -17.95 -8.20 14.78
CA LEU A 225 -18.55 -7.06 15.46
C LEU A 225 -19.32 -6.15 14.48
N PRO A 226 -20.40 -5.47 14.96
CA PRO A 226 -21.04 -4.43 14.17
C PRO A 226 -20.06 -3.30 13.90
N PHE A 227 -20.24 -2.54 12.81
CA PHE A 227 -19.40 -1.37 12.58
C PHE A 227 -19.58 -0.36 13.71
N PRO A 228 -18.48 0.29 14.12
CA PRO A 228 -18.49 1.27 15.17
C PRO A 228 -19.26 2.51 14.73
N SER A 229 -19.76 3.25 15.72
CA SER A 229 -20.26 4.60 15.50
C SER A 229 -19.13 5.54 15.02
N PRO A 230 -19.46 6.66 14.36
CA PRO A 230 -18.45 7.66 13.99
C PRO A 230 -17.66 8.21 15.18
N GLU A 231 -18.25 8.22 16.39
CA GLU A 231 -17.59 8.64 17.61
C GLU A 231 -16.54 7.62 18.07
N GLU A 232 -16.90 6.35 18.12
CA GLU A 232 -15.98 5.24 18.44
C GLU A 232 -14.81 5.20 17.47
N MET A 233 -15.06 5.44 16.17
CA MET A 233 -14.00 5.50 15.16
C MET A 233 -13.07 6.68 15.38
N ARG A 234 -13.59 7.86 15.73
CA ARG A 234 -12.74 9.01 16.07
C ARG A 234 -11.89 8.76 17.30
N ALA A 235 -12.46 8.13 18.31
CA ALA A 235 -11.72 7.75 19.53
C ALA A 235 -10.62 6.73 19.25
N ARG A 236 -10.85 5.77 18.35
CA ARG A 236 -9.87 4.75 17.95
C ARG A 236 -8.77 5.25 17.01
N ARG A 237 -8.96 6.38 16.35
CA ARG A 237 -8.01 6.91 15.37
C ARG A 237 -6.59 7.05 15.91
N ARG A 238 -6.45 7.32 17.21
CA ARG A 238 -5.14 7.41 17.90
C ARG A 238 -4.46 6.06 18.15
N ALA A 239 -5.20 4.96 18.06
CA ALA A 239 -4.70 3.60 18.19
C ALA A 239 -4.51 2.92 16.83
N SER A 240 -4.28 3.71 15.79
CA SER A 240 -4.29 3.25 14.41
C SER A 240 -2.99 2.60 13.97
N LEU A 241 -3.08 1.86 12.89
CA LEU A 241 -1.96 1.32 12.15
C LEU A 241 -1.13 2.48 11.56
N ARG A 242 0.17 2.42 11.73
CA ARG A 242 1.11 3.32 11.05
C ARG A 242 2.04 2.49 10.18
N LEU A 243 2.15 2.86 8.91
CA LEU A 243 3.08 2.26 7.99
C LEU A 243 4.42 2.98 8.05
N PHE A 244 5.43 2.19 7.93
CA PHE A 244 6.81 2.59 7.78
C PHE A 244 7.28 2.06 6.42
N ASP A 245 7.26 2.92 5.41
CA ASP A 245 7.40 2.50 4.02
C ASP A 245 8.81 2.70 3.46
N GLU A 246 9.41 3.86 3.77
CA GLU A 246 10.69 4.22 3.22
C GLU A 246 11.66 4.63 4.30
N VAL A 247 12.85 4.07 4.24
CA VAL A 247 14.01 4.56 4.97
C VAL A 247 15.12 4.82 3.98
N GLY A 248 15.54 6.08 3.86
CA GLY A 248 16.68 6.50 3.05
C GLY A 248 17.83 6.88 3.95
N THR A 249 18.97 6.16 3.86
CA THR A 249 20.21 6.50 4.58
C THR A 249 21.43 5.92 3.88
N HIS A 250 22.51 6.71 3.84
CA HIS A 250 23.84 6.25 3.47
C HIS A 250 24.59 5.55 4.62
N ARG A 251 23.91 5.36 5.76
CA ARG A 251 24.45 4.75 6.98
C ARG A 251 23.64 3.51 7.38
N PRO A 252 23.70 2.41 6.62
CA PRO A 252 22.92 1.19 6.91
C PRO A 252 23.14 0.64 8.31
N GLU A 253 24.30 0.87 8.90
CA GLU A 253 24.65 0.46 10.27
C GLU A 253 23.79 1.16 11.34
N LEU A 254 23.14 2.28 11.00
CA LEU A 254 22.26 3.02 11.90
C LEU A 254 20.79 2.63 11.78
N LEU A 255 20.44 1.74 10.84
CA LEU A 255 19.05 1.36 10.60
C LEU A 255 18.37 0.80 11.85
N GLN A 256 19.08 0.04 12.72
CA GLN A 256 18.52 -0.44 13.97
C GLN A 256 18.11 0.73 14.88
N ALA A 257 18.99 1.69 15.08
CA ALA A 257 18.70 2.83 15.94
C ALA A 257 17.58 3.72 15.38
N ILE A 258 17.53 3.90 14.03
CA ILE A 258 16.43 4.61 13.37
C ILE A 258 15.11 3.89 13.61
N PHE A 259 15.11 2.57 13.49
CA PHE A 259 13.93 1.74 13.73
C PHE A 259 13.45 1.78 15.18
N ASP A 260 14.38 1.80 16.13
CA ASP A 260 14.07 1.93 17.55
C ASP A 260 13.41 3.29 17.87
N VAL A 261 13.88 4.38 17.23
CA VAL A 261 13.23 5.71 17.32
C VAL A 261 11.80 5.64 16.80
N LEU A 262 11.57 5.01 15.65
CA LEU A 262 10.22 4.89 15.07
C LEU A 262 9.28 4.09 15.97
N ARG A 263 9.77 3.05 16.61
CA ARG A 263 8.97 2.23 17.55
C ARG A 263 8.61 2.99 18.81
N ASP A 264 9.54 3.78 19.34
CA ASP A 264 9.32 4.63 20.52
C ASP A 264 8.29 5.74 20.23
N GLU A 265 8.44 6.42 19.09
CA GLU A 265 7.45 7.42 18.63
C GLU A 265 6.08 6.79 18.40
N ALA A 266 6.02 5.56 17.91
CA ALA A 266 4.77 4.83 17.72
C ALA A 266 4.08 4.53 19.08
N VAL A 267 4.84 4.26 20.14
CA VAL A 267 4.30 4.14 21.52
C VAL A 267 3.71 5.47 21.97
N ALA A 268 4.46 6.57 21.83
CA ALA A 268 4.01 7.90 22.20
C ALA A 268 2.73 8.32 21.44
N ALA A 269 2.65 7.97 20.15
CA ALA A 269 1.48 8.22 19.30
C ALA A 269 0.33 7.21 19.50
N ARG A 270 0.48 6.22 20.40
CA ARG A 270 -0.50 5.15 20.65
C ARG A 270 -0.88 4.37 19.39
N VAL A 271 0.10 4.09 18.55
CA VAL A 271 -0.05 3.27 17.34
C VAL A 271 -0.17 1.81 17.74
N SER A 272 -1.05 1.05 17.10
CA SER A 272 -1.24 -0.37 17.42
C SER A 272 -0.17 -1.27 16.82
N LYS A 273 0.37 -0.93 15.66
CA LYS A 273 1.44 -1.66 14.97
C LYS A 273 2.12 -0.80 13.90
N LEU A 274 3.36 -1.14 13.58
CA LEU A 274 4.07 -0.64 12.41
C LEU A 274 4.16 -1.73 11.35
N SER A 275 4.20 -1.36 10.10
CA SER A 275 4.37 -2.29 8.98
C SER A 275 5.33 -1.73 7.95
N LEU A 276 6.09 -2.62 7.32
CA LEU A 276 7.04 -2.33 6.26
C LEU A 276 6.86 -3.37 5.16
N LEU A 277 6.61 -2.91 3.92
CA LEU A 277 6.58 -3.78 2.75
C LEU A 277 7.92 -3.68 2.01
N LEU A 278 8.55 -4.82 1.78
CA LEU A 278 9.85 -4.93 1.14
C LEU A 278 9.79 -5.83 -0.09
N ASP A 279 10.57 -5.50 -1.11
CA ASP A 279 10.98 -6.48 -2.11
C ASP A 279 11.94 -7.48 -1.46
N ARG A 280 11.75 -8.79 -1.69
CA ARG A 280 12.61 -9.82 -1.10
C ARG A 280 14.06 -9.79 -1.61
N THR A 281 14.34 -9.06 -2.68
CA THR A 281 15.68 -8.80 -3.16
C THR A 281 16.37 -7.63 -2.45
N ASP A 282 15.64 -6.87 -1.64
CA ASP A 282 16.19 -5.76 -0.87
C ASP A 282 17.12 -6.28 0.24
N ARG A 283 18.32 -5.74 0.27
CA ARG A 283 19.34 -6.14 1.25
C ARG A 283 19.19 -5.34 2.53
N VAL A 284 18.22 -5.77 3.36
CA VAL A 284 17.99 -5.16 4.67
C VAL A 284 18.64 -5.98 5.78
N PRO A 285 19.01 -5.35 6.92
CA PRO A 285 19.55 -6.05 8.08
C PRO A 285 18.62 -7.14 8.60
N ALA A 286 19.22 -8.21 9.14
CA ALA A 286 18.47 -9.38 9.63
C ALA A 286 17.46 -9.07 10.74
N PHE A 287 17.69 -8.02 11.54
CA PHE A 287 16.79 -7.65 12.62
C PHE A 287 15.38 -7.30 12.13
N PHE A 288 15.22 -6.75 10.90
CA PHE A 288 13.90 -6.51 10.33
C PHE A 288 13.05 -7.78 10.28
N PHE A 289 13.67 -8.93 10.02
CA PHE A 289 12.95 -10.20 9.99
C PHE A 289 12.79 -10.82 11.39
N SER A 290 13.83 -10.76 12.22
CA SER A 290 13.82 -11.41 13.55
C SER A 290 12.94 -10.69 14.57
N GLU A 291 12.74 -9.38 14.43
CA GLU A 291 11.90 -8.59 15.33
C GLU A 291 10.45 -8.44 14.83
N ALA A 292 10.15 -8.91 13.62
CA ALA A 292 8.79 -8.89 13.11
C ALA A 292 7.88 -9.86 13.87
N THR A 293 6.75 -9.37 14.37
CA THR A 293 5.73 -10.18 15.07
C THR A 293 4.83 -10.94 14.11
N ALA A 294 4.75 -10.50 12.85
CA ALA A 294 4.08 -11.20 11.76
C ALA A 294 4.73 -10.91 10.43
N GLN A 295 4.66 -11.89 9.52
CA GLN A 295 5.18 -11.80 8.16
C GLN A 295 4.13 -12.30 7.18
N MET A 296 3.96 -11.61 6.04
CA MET A 296 3.01 -12.00 5.01
C MET A 296 3.64 -11.82 3.63
N ASP A 297 3.68 -12.90 2.87
CA ASP A 297 4.21 -12.90 1.51
C ASP A 297 3.19 -12.42 0.48
N TYR A 298 3.70 -11.66 -0.49
CA TYR A 298 2.94 -11.20 -1.64
C TYR A 298 3.67 -11.54 -2.94
N TRP A 299 2.90 -11.63 -4.00
CA TRP A 299 3.38 -11.54 -5.37
C TRP A 299 3.00 -10.18 -5.95
N MET A 300 3.96 -9.47 -6.47
CA MET A 300 3.68 -8.46 -7.47
C MET A 300 3.41 -9.17 -8.78
N VAL A 301 2.23 -8.91 -9.34
CA VAL A 301 1.85 -9.37 -10.69
C VAL A 301 1.83 -8.19 -11.63
N PHE A 302 2.29 -8.37 -12.86
CA PHE A 302 2.40 -7.33 -13.86
C PHE A 302 1.87 -7.79 -15.21
N LYS A 303 1.28 -6.86 -15.98
CA LYS A 303 0.87 -7.05 -17.37
C LYS A 303 1.21 -5.82 -18.19
N SER A 304 1.87 -6.01 -19.35
CA SER A 304 2.02 -4.96 -20.35
C SER A 304 0.66 -4.67 -21.00
N LEU A 305 0.27 -3.41 -21.07
CA LEU A 305 -0.90 -2.93 -21.83
C LEU A 305 -0.50 -2.47 -23.23
N ARG A 306 0.75 -2.09 -23.42
CA ARG A 306 1.34 -1.70 -24.69
C ARG A 306 1.72 -2.94 -25.50
N ARG A 307 1.30 -2.98 -26.75
CA ARG A 307 1.57 -4.12 -27.64
C ARG A 307 3.09 -4.31 -27.82
N ASP A 308 3.52 -5.56 -27.74
CA ASP A 308 4.91 -5.98 -27.98
C ASP A 308 5.96 -5.29 -27.05
N TRP A 309 5.53 -4.55 -26.05
CA TRP A 309 6.44 -3.97 -25.06
C TRP A 309 6.80 -5.01 -23.97
N ARG A 310 8.10 -5.17 -23.79
CA ARG A 310 8.67 -5.99 -22.71
C ARG A 310 9.58 -5.10 -21.89
N PRO A 311 9.14 -4.64 -20.70
CA PRO A 311 9.94 -3.75 -19.87
C PRO A 311 11.23 -4.45 -19.42
N ALA A 312 12.34 -3.75 -19.54
CA ALA A 312 13.65 -4.21 -19.07
C ALA A 312 13.81 -3.93 -17.58
N TRP A 313 13.11 -4.70 -16.74
CA TRP A 313 13.20 -4.56 -15.28
C TRP A 313 14.63 -4.69 -14.78
N GLN A 314 15.02 -3.82 -13.84
CA GLN A 314 16.30 -3.91 -13.19
C GLN A 314 16.37 -5.13 -12.27
N ASP A 315 17.58 -5.68 -12.07
CA ASP A 315 17.80 -6.83 -11.17
C ASP A 315 17.65 -6.49 -9.68
N GLY A 316 17.73 -5.21 -9.33
CA GLY A 316 17.59 -4.71 -7.95
C GLY A 316 16.14 -4.71 -7.43
N PRO A 317 15.94 -4.31 -6.16
CA PRO A 317 14.63 -4.17 -5.58
C PRO A 317 13.84 -3.06 -6.28
N ILE A 318 12.53 -3.26 -6.43
CA ILE A 318 11.62 -2.21 -6.87
C ILE A 318 11.36 -1.20 -5.75
N TYR A 319 10.93 -0.01 -6.13
CA TYR A 319 10.35 0.93 -5.18
C TYR A 319 8.89 0.57 -4.93
N ILE A 320 8.49 0.54 -3.67
CA ILE A 320 7.12 0.29 -3.26
C ILE A 320 6.56 1.57 -2.67
N ASP A 321 5.52 2.06 -3.29
CA ASP A 321 4.87 3.31 -2.92
C ASP A 321 3.98 3.11 -1.69
N THR A 322 4.05 4.04 -0.75
CA THR A 322 3.26 3.99 0.49
C THR A 322 1.74 3.84 0.27
N ARG A 323 1.23 4.28 -0.88
CA ARG A 323 -0.19 4.19 -1.24
C ARG A 323 -0.64 2.77 -1.63
N GLU A 324 0.31 1.86 -1.85
CA GLU A 324 0.06 0.51 -2.39
C GLU A 324 -0.31 -0.54 -1.33
N LEU A 325 -0.32 -0.19 -0.05
CA LEU A 325 -0.67 -1.09 1.04
C LEU A 325 -2.09 -0.96 1.58
#